data_c94756ab5e71cbfd62c74aaf2461e3fd
#
_entry.id   c94756ab5e71cbfd62c74aaf2461e3fd
#
_cell.length_a   1.000
_cell.length_b   1.000
_cell.length_c   1.000
_cell.angle_alpha   90.00
_cell.angle_beta   90.00
_cell.angle_gamma   90.00
#
_symmetry.space_group_name_H-M   'P 1'
#
loop_
_entity.id
_entity.type
_entity.pdbx_description
1 polymer ?
#
loop_
_entity_poly.entity_id
_entity_poly.type
_entity_poly.pdbx_seq_one_letter_code
_entity_poly.pdbx_strand_id
1 'polypeptide(L)'
;MEFDYDKLSSNNITAPMDRLFKRVEIMDMDLLLNSTRNLDDDQLYSLNYLVDYVKQHKKALLTNIPVPDPVFLKIFGSAGTGKSHLIRLVSQWVELIMRTEGDNPDVPYIIRTSFTGAAASAIDGQTLHSSFALNFSGASTSLDDKKRDKMRHILRNLRVVILDEFR
;
A
#
# COMPACT_ATOMS: atom_id res chain seq x y z
N MET A 1 -23.63 -16.86 -24.71
CA MET A 1 -23.07 -17.32 -23.44
C MET A 1 -22.95 -16.08 -22.56
N GLU A 2 -24.00 -15.79 -21.82
CA GLU A 2 -24.08 -14.61 -20.95
C GLU A 2 -23.26 -14.89 -19.69
N PHE A 3 -22.27 -14.08 -19.42
CA PHE A 3 -21.46 -14.18 -18.20
C PHE A 3 -22.31 -13.66 -17.04
N ASP A 4 -22.66 -14.56 -16.14
CA ASP A 4 -23.46 -14.28 -14.95
C ASP A 4 -22.58 -13.58 -13.89
N TYR A 5 -22.60 -12.25 -13.92
CA TYR A 5 -21.84 -11.39 -13.01
C TYR A 5 -22.38 -11.43 -11.56
N ASP A 6 -23.61 -11.90 -11.36
CA ASP A 6 -24.23 -11.95 -10.03
C ASP A 6 -23.69 -13.08 -9.15
N LYS A 7 -23.13 -14.13 -9.75
CA LYS A 7 -22.45 -15.20 -9.00
C LYS A 7 -21.10 -14.84 -8.43
N LEU A 8 -20.45 -13.81 -8.95
CA LEU A 8 -19.17 -13.31 -8.41
C LEU A 8 -19.35 -12.35 -7.23
N SER A 9 -20.53 -11.74 -7.10
CA SER A 9 -20.79 -10.75 -6.03
C SER A 9 -21.26 -11.38 -4.71
N SER A 10 -21.82 -12.57 -4.73
CA SER A 10 -22.43 -13.17 -3.54
C SER A 10 -21.51 -14.04 -2.68
N ASN A 11 -20.37 -14.51 -3.22
CA ASN A 11 -19.51 -15.47 -2.51
C ASN A 11 -18.23 -14.88 -1.90
N ASN A 12 -17.95 -13.57 -2.03
CA ASN A 12 -16.71 -12.96 -1.53
C ASN A 12 -16.89 -11.88 -0.45
N ILE A 13 -18.10 -11.67 0.08
CA ILE A 13 -18.37 -10.62 1.08
C ILE A 13 -18.13 -11.10 2.52
N THR A 14 -17.86 -12.38 2.74
CA THR A 14 -17.64 -12.96 4.08
C THR A 14 -16.20 -13.35 4.40
N ALA A 15 -15.21 -13.04 3.55
CA ALA A 15 -13.83 -13.09 4.02
C ALA A 15 -13.70 -12.07 5.17
N PRO A 16 -13.22 -12.50 6.35
CA PRO A 16 -13.04 -11.57 7.45
C PRO A 16 -12.21 -10.39 6.95
N MET A 17 -12.72 -9.16 7.19
CA MET A 17 -12.05 -7.92 6.75
C MET A 17 -10.64 -7.77 7.34
N ASP A 18 -10.27 -8.63 8.25
CA ASP A 18 -8.94 -8.78 8.83
C ASP A 18 -7.86 -9.20 7.81
N ARG A 19 -8.27 -9.57 6.58
CA ARG A 19 -7.35 -9.89 5.47
C ARG A 19 -7.46 -8.94 4.28
N LEU A 20 -8.04 -7.76 4.45
CA LEU A 20 -8.19 -6.78 3.35
C LEU A 20 -6.85 -6.27 2.81
N PHE A 21 -5.80 -6.34 3.60
CA PHE A 21 -4.48 -5.89 3.17
C PHE A 21 -3.44 -6.98 3.39
N LYS A 22 -2.67 -7.28 2.35
CA LYS A 22 -1.50 -8.12 2.51
C LYS A 22 -0.49 -7.38 3.37
N ARG A 23 -0.11 -7.96 4.50
CA ARG A 23 0.94 -7.42 5.36
C ARG A 23 2.25 -7.34 4.59
N VAL A 24 3.08 -6.40 4.97
CA VAL A 24 4.48 -6.40 4.59
C VAL A 24 5.19 -7.35 5.56
N GLU A 25 5.64 -8.49 5.06
CA GLU A 25 6.52 -9.37 5.83
C GLU A 25 7.88 -8.70 5.93
N ILE A 26 8.29 -8.35 7.15
CA ILE A 26 9.55 -7.65 7.37
C ILE A 26 10.70 -8.62 7.12
N MET A 27 11.56 -8.27 6.16
CA MET A 27 12.75 -9.06 5.85
C MET A 27 13.85 -8.80 6.88
N ASP A 28 14.81 -9.71 6.92
CA ASP A 28 16.02 -9.55 7.73
C ASP A 28 16.74 -8.22 7.39
N MET A 29 17.32 -7.56 8.39
CA MET A 29 17.94 -6.25 8.25
C MET A 29 19.15 -6.28 7.30
N ASP A 30 19.98 -7.31 7.37
CA ASP A 30 21.17 -7.42 6.50
C ASP A 30 20.73 -7.61 5.05
N LEU A 31 19.69 -8.40 4.81
CA LEU A 31 19.09 -8.58 3.49
C LEU A 31 18.51 -7.26 2.96
N LEU A 32 17.79 -6.52 3.80
CA LEU A 32 17.22 -5.22 3.44
C LEU A 32 18.32 -4.21 3.05
N LEU A 33 19.36 -4.11 3.86
CA LEU A 33 20.49 -3.21 3.59
C LEU A 33 21.25 -3.59 2.32
N ASN A 34 21.51 -4.89 2.12
CA ASN A 34 22.17 -5.37 0.90
C ASN A 34 21.31 -5.11 -0.34
N SER A 35 20.01 -5.38 -0.27
CA SER A 35 19.09 -5.10 -1.36
C SER A 35 18.99 -3.60 -1.68
N THR A 36 19.06 -2.74 -0.66
CA THR A 36 19.09 -1.29 -0.83
C THR A 36 20.38 -0.80 -1.51
N ARG A 37 21.53 -1.38 -1.15
CA ARG A 37 22.83 -1.04 -1.77
C ARG A 37 22.95 -1.43 -3.23
N ASN A 38 22.17 -2.43 -3.67
CA ASN A 38 22.15 -2.92 -5.04
C ASN A 38 21.19 -2.16 -5.96
N LEU A 39 20.54 -1.12 -5.48
CA LEU A 39 19.72 -0.22 -6.30
C LEU A 39 20.63 0.63 -7.21
N ASP A 40 20.12 0.94 -8.42
CA ASP A 40 20.72 1.98 -9.24
C ASP A 40 20.51 3.38 -8.64
N ASP A 41 21.19 4.37 -9.19
CA ASP A 41 21.18 5.74 -8.64
C ASP A 41 19.78 6.36 -8.64
N ASP A 42 18.97 6.14 -9.67
CA ASP A 42 17.60 6.67 -9.77
C ASP A 42 16.65 6.00 -8.79
N GLN A 43 16.78 4.68 -8.64
CA GLN A 43 16.02 3.91 -7.66
C GLN A 43 16.40 4.32 -6.24
N LEU A 44 17.69 4.47 -5.96
CA LEU A 44 18.19 4.87 -4.65
C LEU A 44 17.75 6.29 -4.32
N TYR A 45 17.79 7.22 -5.29
CA TYR A 45 17.27 8.57 -5.11
C TYR A 45 15.78 8.56 -4.73
N SER A 46 14.98 7.79 -5.47
CA SER A 46 13.53 7.65 -5.22
C SER A 46 13.24 7.06 -3.85
N LEU A 47 13.99 6.02 -3.46
CA LEU A 47 13.86 5.39 -2.15
C LEU A 47 14.22 6.38 -1.03
N ASN A 48 15.37 7.05 -1.13
CA ASN A 48 15.83 8.00 -0.12
C ASN A 48 14.86 9.16 0.06
N TYR A 49 14.32 9.69 -1.03
CA TYR A 49 13.31 10.75 -0.99
C TYR A 49 12.08 10.33 -0.17
N LEU A 50 11.54 9.14 -0.44
CA LEU A 50 10.37 8.60 0.28
C LEU A 50 10.71 8.27 1.75
N VAL A 51 11.87 7.69 2.01
CA VAL A 51 12.34 7.36 3.36
C VAL A 51 12.47 8.62 4.20
N ASP A 52 13.07 9.68 3.66
CA ASP A 52 13.24 10.94 4.37
C ASP A 52 11.89 11.63 4.63
N TYR A 53 10.96 11.60 3.67
CA TYR A 53 9.61 12.09 3.86
C TYR A 53 8.89 11.35 4.99
N VAL A 54 8.97 10.02 5.03
CA VAL A 54 8.32 9.19 6.07
C VAL A 54 8.94 9.42 7.44
N LYS A 55 10.29 9.61 7.52
CA LYS A 55 10.98 9.98 8.76
C LYS A 55 10.51 11.34 9.29
N GLN A 56 10.38 12.34 8.41
CA GLN A 56 9.87 13.65 8.79
C GLN A 56 8.44 13.56 9.30
N HIS A 57 7.61 12.75 8.63
CA HIS A 57 6.22 12.51 9.03
C HIS A 57 6.15 11.85 10.42
N LYS A 58 6.94 10.80 10.67
CA LYS A 58 7.01 10.15 12.00
C LYS A 58 7.48 11.12 13.08
N LYS A 59 8.52 11.89 12.79
CA LYS A 59 9.03 12.93 13.72
C LYS A 59 7.93 13.92 14.07
N ALA A 60 7.18 14.41 13.09
CA ALA A 60 6.09 15.36 13.30
C ALA A 60 5.00 14.78 14.24
N LEU A 61 4.62 13.51 14.04
CA LEU A 61 3.67 12.82 14.91
C LEU A 61 4.19 12.68 16.35
N LEU A 62 5.47 12.37 16.53
CA LEU A 62 6.08 12.19 17.86
C LEU A 62 6.28 13.50 18.61
N THR A 63 6.52 14.60 17.90
CA THR A 63 6.78 15.92 18.48
C THR A 63 5.56 16.84 18.46
N ASN A 64 4.41 16.33 18.02
CA ASN A 64 3.15 17.07 17.92
C ASN A 64 3.26 18.39 17.13
N ILE A 65 4.07 18.39 16.06
CA ILE A 65 4.17 19.48 15.09
C ILE A 65 3.37 19.13 13.82
N PRO A 66 3.03 20.13 12.97
CA PRO A 66 2.33 19.85 11.73
C PRO A 66 3.06 18.81 10.87
N VAL A 67 2.32 17.83 10.36
CA VAL A 67 2.89 16.84 9.43
C VAL A 67 3.20 17.49 8.09
N PRO A 68 4.21 17.00 7.34
CA PRO A 68 4.51 17.49 6.00
C PRO A 68 3.30 17.37 5.06
N ASP A 69 3.22 18.29 4.09
CA ASP A 69 2.21 18.20 3.04
C ASP A 69 2.30 16.90 2.25
N PRO A 70 1.15 16.37 1.77
CA PRO A 70 1.15 15.15 0.96
C PRO A 70 2.01 15.26 -0.30
N VAL A 71 2.78 14.23 -0.57
CA VAL A 71 3.63 14.14 -1.75
C VAL A 71 3.03 13.19 -2.78
N PHE A 72 3.03 13.61 -4.04
CA PHE A 72 2.65 12.79 -5.20
C PHE A 72 3.90 12.50 -6.02
N LEU A 73 4.47 11.31 -5.85
CA LEU A 73 5.64 10.86 -6.59
C LEU A 73 5.23 9.94 -7.75
N LYS A 74 5.69 10.26 -8.96
CA LYS A 74 5.53 9.40 -10.14
C LYS A 74 6.88 8.82 -10.51
N ILE A 75 6.95 7.49 -10.59
CA ILE A 75 8.15 6.76 -10.99
C ILE A 75 7.89 6.11 -12.34
N PHE A 76 8.68 6.49 -13.34
CA PHE A 76 8.61 5.95 -14.69
C PHE A 76 9.72 4.94 -14.92
N GLY A 77 9.45 3.94 -15.75
CA GLY A 77 10.47 2.95 -16.14
C GLY A 77 9.87 1.89 -17.05
N SER A 78 10.66 1.39 -17.97
CA SER A 78 10.28 0.29 -18.87
C SER A 78 10.03 -1.01 -18.10
N ALA A 79 9.52 -2.04 -18.79
CA ALA A 79 9.47 -3.38 -18.22
C ALA A 79 10.89 -3.86 -17.86
N GLY A 80 11.05 -4.55 -16.73
CA GLY A 80 12.35 -5.08 -16.30
C GLY A 80 13.28 -4.09 -15.59
N THR A 81 12.91 -2.82 -15.40
CA THR A 81 13.73 -1.81 -14.68
C THR A 81 13.67 -1.90 -13.18
N GLY A 82 13.21 -3.00 -12.59
CA GLY A 82 13.23 -3.20 -11.13
C GLY A 82 12.16 -2.43 -10.35
N LYS A 83 11.14 -1.83 -10.97
CA LYS A 83 10.07 -1.09 -10.26
C LYS A 83 9.43 -1.88 -9.14
N SER A 84 9.04 -3.14 -9.39
CA SER A 84 8.43 -3.99 -8.37
C SER A 84 9.39 -4.31 -7.22
N HIS A 85 10.69 -4.39 -7.49
CA HIS A 85 11.72 -4.53 -6.47
C HIS A 85 11.79 -3.26 -5.60
N LEU A 86 11.82 -2.09 -6.22
CA LEU A 86 11.80 -0.81 -5.52
C LEU A 86 10.54 -0.66 -4.65
N ILE A 87 9.35 -1.02 -5.17
CA ILE A 87 8.10 -1.02 -4.41
C ILE A 87 8.19 -1.88 -3.15
N ARG A 88 8.78 -3.08 -3.25
CA ARG A 88 8.99 -3.94 -2.08
C ARG A 88 9.93 -3.30 -1.06
N LEU A 89 11.05 -2.73 -1.49
CA LEU A 89 12.00 -2.06 -0.59
C LEU A 89 11.38 -0.83 0.08
N VAL A 90 10.68 0.02 -0.67
CA VAL A 90 9.92 1.15 -0.10
C VAL A 90 8.97 0.66 0.99
N SER A 91 8.24 -0.44 0.73
CA SER A 91 7.29 -1.00 1.69
C SER A 91 7.98 -1.47 2.98
N GLN A 92 9.14 -2.11 2.86
CA GLN A 92 9.95 -2.53 4.01
C GLN A 92 10.38 -1.32 4.86
N TRP A 93 10.95 -0.31 4.22
CA TRP A 93 11.43 0.88 4.91
C TRP A 93 10.30 1.68 5.57
N VAL A 94 9.14 1.82 4.91
CA VAL A 94 7.98 2.50 5.50
C VAL A 94 7.50 1.77 6.76
N GLU A 95 7.32 0.46 6.71
CA GLU A 95 6.91 -0.34 7.86
C GLU A 95 7.95 -0.25 8.99
N LEU A 96 9.23 -0.40 8.67
CA LEU A 96 10.31 -0.33 9.66
C LEU A 96 10.37 1.03 10.36
N ILE A 97 10.19 2.12 9.61
CA ILE A 97 10.23 3.47 10.17
C ILE A 97 8.97 3.76 10.98
N MET A 98 7.80 3.45 10.45
CA MET A 98 6.53 3.89 11.06
C MET A 98 6.11 3.01 12.22
N ARG A 99 6.33 1.70 12.14
CA ARG A 99 5.87 0.75 13.14
C ARG A 99 6.63 0.92 14.47
N THR A 100 5.90 0.79 15.57
CA THR A 100 6.43 0.79 16.93
C THR A 100 6.03 -0.50 17.63
N GLU A 101 6.74 -0.83 18.70
CA GLU A 101 6.41 -2.00 19.52
C GLU A 101 4.97 -1.85 20.08
N GLY A 102 4.19 -2.93 19.96
CA GLY A 102 2.78 -2.94 20.37
C GLY A 102 1.78 -2.49 19.29
N ASP A 103 2.23 -2.02 18.13
CA ASP A 103 1.34 -1.68 17.03
C ASP A 103 0.61 -2.92 16.49
N ASN A 104 -0.69 -2.77 16.22
CA ASN A 104 -1.47 -3.83 15.60
C ASN A 104 -0.97 -4.09 14.17
N PRO A 105 -0.45 -5.30 13.86
CA PRO A 105 0.09 -5.62 12.55
C PRO A 105 -0.98 -5.63 11.44
N ASP A 106 -2.26 -5.69 11.76
CA ASP A 106 -3.36 -5.65 10.79
C ASP A 106 -3.75 -4.23 10.37
N VAL A 107 -3.17 -3.21 10.99
CA VAL A 107 -3.37 -1.81 10.64
C VAL A 107 -2.17 -1.35 9.81
N PRO A 108 -2.32 -1.18 8.47
CA PRO A 108 -1.19 -0.90 7.59
C PRO A 108 -0.75 0.56 7.68
N TYR A 109 0.56 0.78 7.58
CA TYR A 109 1.16 2.10 7.31
C TYR A 109 1.32 2.36 5.81
N ILE A 110 1.41 1.29 5.03
CA ILE A 110 1.52 1.32 3.57
C ILE A 110 0.62 0.27 2.94
N ILE A 111 -0.02 0.61 1.85
CA ILE A 111 -0.71 -0.34 0.97
C ILE A 111 -0.15 -0.28 -0.44
N ARG A 112 -0.07 -1.45 -1.07
CA ARG A 112 0.37 -1.63 -2.45
C ARG A 112 -0.84 -2.01 -3.28
N THR A 113 -1.13 -1.23 -4.30
CA THR A 113 -2.31 -1.43 -5.14
C THR A 113 -1.98 -1.41 -6.62
N SER A 114 -2.80 -2.07 -7.42
CA SER A 114 -2.79 -1.95 -8.88
C SER A 114 -4.22 -2.05 -9.42
N PHE A 115 -4.41 -1.73 -10.70
CA PHE A 115 -5.72 -1.87 -11.34
C PHE A 115 -6.07 -3.33 -11.65
N THR A 116 -5.09 -4.20 -11.89
CA THR A 116 -5.30 -5.61 -12.24
C THR A 116 -4.80 -6.53 -11.12
N GLY A 117 -5.43 -7.71 -11.01
CA GLY A 117 -5.02 -8.73 -10.04
C GLY A 117 -3.62 -9.27 -10.31
N ALA A 118 -3.23 -9.42 -11.57
CA ALA A 118 -1.90 -9.90 -11.95
C ALA A 118 -0.81 -8.91 -11.52
N ALA A 119 -0.96 -7.61 -11.83
CA ALA A 119 -0.03 -6.58 -11.41
C ALA A 119 0.01 -6.41 -9.89
N ALA A 120 -1.15 -6.43 -9.23
CA ALA A 120 -1.21 -6.39 -7.77
C ALA A 120 -0.45 -7.57 -7.13
N SER A 121 -0.58 -8.78 -7.69
CA SER A 121 0.17 -9.95 -7.20
C SER A 121 1.68 -9.80 -7.38
N ALA A 122 2.14 -9.17 -8.47
CA ALA A 122 3.56 -8.96 -8.74
C ALA A 122 4.26 -8.06 -7.71
N ILE A 123 3.51 -7.20 -7.03
CA ILE A 123 4.00 -6.30 -5.97
C ILE A 123 3.56 -6.74 -4.56
N ASP A 124 3.08 -7.95 -4.40
CA ASP A 124 2.49 -8.47 -3.14
C ASP A 124 1.39 -7.55 -2.60
N GLY A 125 0.65 -6.92 -3.49
CA GLY A 125 -0.42 -5.98 -3.20
C GLY A 125 -1.80 -6.55 -3.47
N GLN A 126 -2.77 -5.67 -3.58
CA GLN A 126 -4.16 -5.96 -3.92
C GLN A 126 -4.67 -4.99 -4.99
N THR A 127 -5.82 -5.31 -5.60
CA THR A 127 -6.41 -4.36 -6.53
C THR A 127 -6.90 -3.11 -5.80
N LEU A 128 -6.83 -1.96 -6.47
CA LEU A 128 -7.32 -0.69 -5.95
C LEU A 128 -8.78 -0.80 -5.49
N HIS A 129 -9.61 -1.52 -6.26
CA HIS A 129 -11.03 -1.72 -5.94
C HIS A 129 -11.21 -2.52 -4.65
N SER A 130 -10.45 -3.59 -4.44
CA SER A 130 -10.49 -4.37 -3.20
C SER A 130 -10.00 -3.55 -2.01
N SER A 131 -8.90 -2.81 -2.19
CA SER A 131 -8.27 -2.04 -1.10
C SER A 131 -9.17 -0.92 -0.58
N PHE A 132 -9.97 -0.30 -1.44
CA PHE A 132 -10.83 0.82 -1.07
C PHE A 132 -12.33 0.52 -1.16
N ALA A 133 -12.69 -0.75 -1.34
CA ALA A 133 -14.08 -1.20 -1.48
C ALA A 133 -14.87 -0.41 -2.55
N LEU A 134 -14.21 -0.10 -3.67
CA LEU A 134 -14.82 0.65 -4.77
C LEU A 134 -15.76 -0.26 -5.55
N ASN A 135 -16.97 0.22 -5.83
CA ASN A 135 -17.95 -0.50 -6.62
C ASN A 135 -17.77 -0.23 -8.13
N PHE A 136 -17.79 -1.30 -8.93
CA PHE A 136 -17.75 -1.21 -10.41
C PHE A 136 -19.09 -0.81 -11.04
N SER A 137 -20.18 -0.99 -10.32
CA SER A 137 -21.54 -0.86 -10.86
C SER A 137 -22.01 0.59 -10.93
N GLY A 138 -21.33 1.53 -11.52
CA GLY A 138 -21.80 2.88 -11.90
C GLY A 138 -22.88 3.58 -11.05
N ALA A 139 -23.55 2.85 -10.18
CA ALA A 139 -24.46 3.36 -9.18
C ALA A 139 -23.61 3.86 -8.00
N SER A 140 -23.72 5.16 -7.72
CA SER A 140 -23.16 5.79 -6.52
C SER A 140 -23.85 5.24 -5.26
N THR A 141 -23.59 3.99 -4.94
CA THR A 141 -24.00 3.44 -3.65
C THR A 141 -22.98 3.90 -2.64
N SER A 142 -23.37 4.84 -1.79
CA SER A 142 -22.57 5.19 -0.61
C SER A 142 -22.23 3.91 0.16
N LEU A 143 -20.99 3.80 0.59
CA LEU A 143 -20.59 2.74 1.52
C LEU A 143 -21.55 2.76 2.71
N ASP A 144 -22.06 1.59 3.10
CA ASP A 144 -22.77 1.41 4.34
C ASP A 144 -21.95 1.97 5.50
N ASP A 145 -22.59 2.65 6.44
CA ASP A 145 -21.93 3.33 7.56
C ASP A 145 -20.99 2.39 8.32
N LYS A 146 -21.40 1.15 8.54
CA LYS A 146 -20.57 0.13 9.21
C LYS A 146 -19.30 -0.20 8.41
N LYS A 147 -19.40 -0.31 7.08
CA LYS A 147 -18.23 -0.54 6.21
C LYS A 147 -17.30 0.67 6.21
N ARG A 148 -17.87 1.87 6.16
CA ARG A 148 -17.12 3.12 6.19
C ARG A 148 -16.32 3.25 7.49
N ASP A 149 -16.96 3.02 8.63
CA ASP A 149 -16.30 3.15 9.94
C ASP A 149 -15.23 2.08 10.14
N LYS A 150 -15.47 0.86 9.65
CA LYS A 150 -14.47 -0.20 9.64
C LYS A 150 -13.27 0.17 8.77
N MET A 151 -13.49 0.71 7.57
CA MET A 151 -12.41 1.20 6.70
C MET A 151 -11.62 2.32 7.36
N ARG A 152 -12.27 3.30 7.97
CA ARG A 152 -11.61 4.37 8.73
C ARG A 152 -10.73 3.81 9.85
N HIS A 153 -11.24 2.82 10.57
CA HIS A 153 -10.48 2.18 11.65
C HIS A 153 -9.24 1.46 11.12
N ILE A 154 -9.36 0.69 10.05
CA ILE A 154 -8.24 -0.05 9.47
C ILE A 154 -7.22 0.90 8.83
N LEU A 155 -7.67 1.93 8.12
CA LEU A 155 -6.79 2.86 7.39
C LEU A 155 -6.28 4.03 8.25
N ARG A 156 -6.58 4.06 9.56
CA ARG A 156 -6.22 5.19 10.44
C ARG A 156 -4.73 5.51 10.47
N ASN A 157 -3.90 4.48 10.33
CA ASN A 157 -2.44 4.62 10.33
C ASN A 157 -1.83 4.69 8.94
N LEU A 158 -2.63 4.60 7.89
CA LEU A 158 -2.14 4.64 6.50
C LEU A 158 -1.44 5.97 6.20
N ARG A 159 -0.23 5.89 5.68
CA ARG A 159 0.60 7.05 5.30
C ARG A 159 1.06 7.02 3.86
N VAL A 160 1.21 5.82 3.29
CA VAL A 160 1.68 5.65 1.92
C VAL A 160 0.73 4.75 1.14
N VAL A 161 0.36 5.19 -0.04
CA VAL A 161 -0.38 4.38 -1.02
C VAL A 161 0.49 4.27 -2.26
N ILE A 162 0.80 3.04 -2.65
CA ILE A 162 1.47 2.76 -3.92
C ILE A 162 0.41 2.29 -4.92
N LEU A 163 0.41 2.91 -6.09
CA LEU A 163 -0.40 2.51 -7.22
C LEU A 163 0.52 2.13 -8.39
N ASP A 164 0.63 0.84 -8.67
CA ASP A 164 1.40 0.31 -9.80
C ASP A 164 0.52 0.25 -11.06
N GLU A 165 1.17 0.33 -12.22
CA GLU A 165 0.54 0.33 -13.55
C GLU A 165 -0.53 1.44 -13.75
N PHE A 166 -0.27 2.64 -13.24
CA PHE A 166 -1.09 3.80 -13.55
C PHE A 166 -0.82 4.26 -14.99
N ARG A 167 -1.78 4.03 -15.89
CA ARG A 167 -1.76 4.45 -17.29
C ARG A 167 -2.72 5.62 -17.51
#